data_a77205fa5a92f47b627b52d1564d2742
#
_entry.id   a77205fa5a92f47b627b52d1564d2742
#
_cell.length_a   1.000
_cell.length_b   1.000
_cell.length_c   1.000
_cell.angle_alpha   90.00
_cell.angle_beta   90.00
_cell.angle_gamma   90.00
#
_symmetry.space_group_name_H-M   'P 1'
#
loop_
_entity.id
_entity.type
_entity.pdbx_description
1 polymer ?
#
loop_
_entity_poly.entity_id
_entity_poly.type
_entity_poly.pdbx_seq_one_letter_code
_entity_poly.pdbx_strand_id
1 'polypeptide(L)'
;MNIFQIEARGMFSPPNGNHPQMIPDRWRDNPGDEIRTDLPELTDEELNALGWKGPIQMPPTPGTSFYTHSYEWNTETREFDATELDEFEKKNRVNYQKFWDELIQTTAYSTIKASASQSLAVNTVATEFIALISDAKNSHANVEKIQEVLLDIMSNISFTDEELEEIETVFVESGMFAIYTLS
;
A
#
# COMPACT_ATOMS: atom_id res chain seq x y z
N MET A 1 -20.26 -25.51 -4.85
CA MET A 1 -19.01 -24.75 -4.97
C MET A 1 -18.62 -24.27 -3.56
N ASN A 2 -17.36 -24.46 -3.16
CA ASN A 2 -16.93 -24.12 -1.79
C ASN A 2 -16.63 -22.62 -1.74
N ILE A 3 -17.03 -21.91 -0.67
CA ILE A 3 -16.81 -20.46 -0.47
C ILE A 3 -15.35 -20.07 -0.74
N PHE A 4 -14.38 -20.92 -0.37
CA PHE A 4 -12.96 -20.73 -0.65
C PHE A 4 -12.57 -20.75 -2.14
N GLN A 5 -13.38 -21.31 -3.04
CA GLN A 5 -13.12 -21.27 -4.47
C GLN A 5 -13.63 -19.98 -5.14
N ILE A 6 -14.62 -19.31 -4.53
CA ILE A 6 -15.17 -18.05 -5.02
C ILE A 6 -14.19 -16.90 -4.74
N GLU A 7 -13.56 -16.87 -3.55
CA GLU A 7 -12.56 -15.86 -3.19
C GLU A 7 -11.27 -15.95 -4.04
N ALA A 8 -10.92 -17.15 -4.52
CA ALA A 8 -9.73 -17.37 -5.34
C ALA A 8 -9.89 -16.95 -6.82
N ARG A 9 -11.12 -16.72 -7.29
CA ARG A 9 -11.40 -16.49 -8.72
C ARG A 9 -11.15 -15.05 -9.17
N GLY A 10 -11.07 -14.10 -8.23
CA GLY A 10 -10.85 -12.68 -8.53
C GLY A 10 -12.14 -11.90 -8.87
N MET A 11 -11.94 -10.65 -9.27
CA MET A 11 -12.99 -9.69 -9.58
C MET A 11 -13.22 -9.62 -11.10
N PHE A 12 -14.45 -9.43 -11.52
CA PHE A 12 -14.84 -9.29 -12.92
C PHE A 12 -15.65 -8.02 -13.12
N SER A 13 -15.43 -7.33 -14.24
CA SER A 13 -16.25 -6.22 -14.69
C SER A 13 -17.46 -6.77 -15.46
N PRO A 14 -18.69 -6.38 -15.07
CA PRO A 14 -19.90 -6.81 -15.78
C PRO A 14 -20.01 -6.22 -17.20
N PRO A 15 -20.88 -6.73 -18.07
CA PRO A 15 -21.03 -6.29 -19.47
C PRO A 15 -21.27 -4.78 -19.64
N ASN A 16 -21.90 -4.13 -18.65
CA ASN A 16 -22.18 -2.69 -18.66
C ASN A 16 -20.98 -1.80 -18.33
N GLY A 17 -19.77 -2.38 -18.14
CA GLY A 17 -18.54 -1.64 -17.84
C GLY A 17 -18.41 -1.10 -16.42
N ASN A 18 -19.33 -1.43 -15.51
CA ASN A 18 -19.25 -1.03 -14.12
C ASN A 18 -17.98 -1.57 -13.42
N HIS A 19 -17.70 -1.01 -12.25
CA HIS A 19 -16.58 -1.42 -11.42
C HIS A 19 -16.51 -2.94 -11.23
N PRO A 20 -15.31 -3.50 -11.10
CA PRO A 20 -15.11 -4.92 -10.83
C PRO A 20 -15.85 -5.36 -9.57
N GLN A 21 -16.40 -6.54 -9.64
CA GLN A 21 -17.10 -7.18 -8.52
C GLN A 21 -16.87 -8.69 -8.55
N MET A 22 -17.13 -9.37 -7.45
CA MET A 22 -17.23 -10.83 -7.49
C MET A 22 -18.38 -11.25 -8.38
N ILE A 23 -18.27 -12.41 -9.04
CA ILE A 23 -19.36 -12.96 -9.85
C ILE A 23 -20.57 -13.19 -8.94
N PRO A 24 -21.71 -12.54 -9.20
CA PRO A 24 -22.87 -12.65 -8.33
C PRO A 24 -23.62 -13.97 -8.55
N ASP A 25 -24.23 -14.49 -7.49
CA ASP A 25 -25.07 -15.68 -7.56
C ASP A 25 -26.36 -15.45 -8.40
N ARG A 26 -26.76 -14.20 -8.59
CA ARG A 26 -27.95 -13.81 -9.33
C ARG A 26 -27.66 -12.56 -10.15
N TRP A 27 -27.90 -12.63 -11.44
CA TRP A 27 -27.66 -11.54 -12.39
C TRP A 27 -28.76 -11.43 -13.43
N ARG A 28 -29.04 -10.22 -13.91
CA ARG A 28 -29.78 -9.94 -15.13
C ARG A 28 -29.12 -8.76 -15.87
N ASP A 29 -29.10 -8.83 -17.19
CA ASP A 29 -28.47 -7.79 -18.00
C ASP A 29 -29.35 -6.53 -18.05
N ASN A 30 -30.69 -6.69 -18.14
CA ASN A 30 -31.61 -5.55 -18.10
C ASN A 30 -32.81 -5.82 -17.16
N PRO A 31 -33.46 -4.75 -16.69
CA PRO A 31 -34.74 -4.90 -15.96
C PRO A 31 -35.77 -5.61 -16.81
N GLY A 32 -36.25 -6.76 -16.35
CA GLY A 32 -37.24 -7.58 -17.07
C GLY A 32 -36.64 -8.84 -17.70
N ASP A 33 -35.33 -8.93 -17.86
CA ASP A 33 -34.69 -10.17 -18.33
C ASP A 33 -34.81 -11.29 -17.29
N GLU A 34 -34.63 -12.52 -17.73
CA GLU A 34 -34.58 -13.68 -16.85
C GLU A 34 -33.35 -13.59 -15.95
N ILE A 35 -33.51 -13.94 -14.66
CA ILE A 35 -32.42 -13.94 -13.70
C ILE A 35 -31.55 -15.17 -13.94
N ARG A 36 -30.30 -14.95 -14.25
CA ARG A 36 -29.26 -15.99 -14.32
C ARG A 36 -28.74 -16.33 -12.93
N THR A 37 -28.58 -17.62 -12.68
CA THR A 37 -28.01 -18.14 -11.41
C THR A 37 -26.82 -19.07 -11.66
N ASP A 38 -26.41 -19.23 -12.90
CA ASP A 38 -25.37 -20.13 -13.39
C ASP A 38 -23.99 -19.47 -13.50
N LEU A 39 -23.90 -18.13 -13.39
CA LEU A 39 -22.66 -17.39 -13.59
C LEU A 39 -21.48 -17.88 -12.73
N PRO A 40 -21.65 -18.23 -11.44
CA PRO A 40 -20.56 -18.73 -10.61
C PRO A 40 -19.99 -20.08 -11.07
N GLU A 41 -20.75 -20.83 -11.87
CA GLU A 41 -20.36 -22.16 -12.37
C GLU A 41 -19.64 -22.11 -13.73
N LEU A 42 -19.74 -20.96 -14.43
CA LEU A 42 -19.13 -20.77 -15.75
C LEU A 42 -17.60 -20.61 -15.64
N THR A 43 -16.90 -21.01 -16.69
CA THR A 43 -15.46 -20.73 -16.85
C THR A 43 -15.24 -19.24 -17.14
N ASP A 44 -14.00 -18.79 -17.06
CA ASP A 44 -13.64 -17.40 -17.38
C ASP A 44 -13.86 -17.09 -18.87
N GLU A 45 -13.63 -18.07 -19.76
CA GLU A 45 -13.92 -17.97 -21.19
C GLU A 45 -15.42 -17.82 -21.46
N GLU A 46 -16.26 -18.59 -20.77
CA GLU A 46 -17.71 -18.51 -20.90
C GLU A 46 -18.24 -17.18 -20.36
N LEU A 47 -17.70 -16.69 -19.23
CA LEU A 47 -18.02 -15.36 -18.70
C LEU A 47 -17.61 -14.26 -19.67
N ASN A 48 -16.42 -14.33 -20.26
CA ASN A 48 -15.96 -13.38 -21.27
C ASN A 48 -16.85 -13.41 -22.52
N ALA A 49 -17.33 -14.57 -22.96
CA ALA A 49 -18.27 -14.70 -24.05
C ALA A 49 -19.64 -14.05 -23.76
N LEU A 50 -20.01 -13.96 -22.49
CA LEU A 50 -21.22 -13.23 -22.01
C LEU A 50 -20.95 -11.73 -21.79
N GLY A 51 -19.76 -11.23 -22.13
CA GLY A 51 -19.37 -9.84 -21.99
C GLY A 51 -18.81 -9.46 -20.62
N TRP A 52 -18.64 -10.38 -19.69
CA TRP A 52 -17.88 -10.15 -18.47
C TRP A 52 -16.39 -10.07 -18.82
N LYS A 53 -15.67 -9.10 -18.28
CA LYS A 53 -14.21 -9.00 -18.45
C LYS A 53 -13.52 -9.33 -17.13
N GLY A 54 -12.61 -10.27 -17.15
CA GLY A 54 -11.81 -10.63 -15.96
C GLY A 54 -11.04 -11.94 -16.11
N PRO A 55 -10.32 -12.32 -15.04
CA PRO A 55 -10.22 -11.59 -13.78
C PRO A 55 -9.47 -10.26 -13.94
N ILE A 56 -9.99 -9.20 -13.28
CA ILE A 56 -9.41 -7.85 -13.33
C ILE A 56 -8.26 -7.77 -12.32
N GLN A 57 -7.14 -7.23 -12.77
CA GLN A 57 -6.05 -6.89 -11.87
C GLN A 57 -6.45 -5.68 -11.03
N MET A 58 -6.69 -5.91 -9.75
CA MET A 58 -7.04 -4.84 -8.81
C MET A 58 -5.82 -3.95 -8.54
N PRO A 59 -6.04 -2.66 -8.24
CA PRO A 59 -4.97 -1.80 -7.75
C PRO A 59 -4.24 -2.46 -6.57
N PRO A 60 -2.93 -2.26 -6.47
CA PRO A 60 -2.15 -2.85 -5.37
C PRO A 60 -2.69 -2.36 -4.03
N THR A 61 -2.75 -3.27 -3.06
CA THR A 61 -2.87 -2.91 -1.64
C THR A 61 -1.66 -2.07 -1.22
N PRO A 62 -1.70 -1.40 -0.05
CA PRO A 62 -0.57 -0.56 0.38
C PRO A 62 0.79 -1.22 0.17
N GLY A 63 1.62 -0.59 -0.63
CA GLY A 63 2.94 -0.98 -1.10
C GLY A 63 3.46 0.11 -2.05
N THR A 64 4.62 -0.05 -2.66
CA THR A 64 5.29 1.01 -3.44
C THR A 64 4.36 1.69 -4.44
N SER A 65 3.65 0.91 -5.26
CA SER A 65 2.75 1.47 -6.29
C SER A 65 1.54 2.22 -5.70
N PHE A 66 1.04 1.82 -4.52
CA PHE A 66 -0.03 2.54 -3.83
C PHE A 66 0.40 3.95 -3.41
N TYR A 67 1.66 4.11 -2.98
CA TYR A 67 2.17 5.40 -2.52
C TYR A 67 2.64 6.31 -3.67
N THR A 68 2.83 5.76 -4.87
CA THR A 68 3.35 6.49 -6.03
C THR A 68 2.33 6.77 -7.11
N HIS A 69 1.20 6.04 -7.13
CA HIS A 69 0.18 6.16 -8.17
C HIS A 69 -1.23 6.29 -7.60
N SER A 70 -2.09 7.02 -8.31
CA SER A 70 -3.55 6.92 -8.21
C SER A 70 -4.07 5.93 -9.24
N TYR A 71 -5.23 5.34 -8.96
CA TYR A 71 -5.86 4.36 -9.85
C TYR A 71 -7.32 4.74 -10.07
N GLU A 72 -7.70 4.96 -11.31
CA GLU A 72 -9.06 5.28 -11.70
C GLU A 72 -9.62 4.17 -12.60
N TRP A 73 -10.87 3.81 -12.38
CA TRP A 73 -11.54 2.80 -13.19
C TRP A 73 -11.95 3.38 -14.54
N ASN A 74 -11.43 2.81 -15.62
CA ASN A 74 -11.80 3.16 -16.98
C ASN A 74 -12.94 2.24 -17.46
N THR A 75 -14.11 2.82 -17.67
CA THR A 75 -15.31 2.07 -18.08
C THR A 75 -15.25 1.57 -19.52
N GLU A 76 -14.43 2.19 -20.38
CA GLU A 76 -14.29 1.80 -21.79
C GLU A 76 -13.35 0.62 -21.94
N THR A 77 -12.15 0.72 -21.35
CA THR A 77 -11.15 -0.36 -21.37
C THR A 77 -11.49 -1.45 -20.37
N ARG A 78 -12.26 -1.13 -19.35
CA ARG A 78 -12.54 -1.96 -18.18
C ARG A 78 -11.26 -2.48 -17.50
N GLU A 79 -10.41 -1.53 -17.19
CA GLU A 79 -9.14 -1.68 -16.48
C GLU A 79 -8.94 -0.48 -15.56
N PHE A 80 -8.00 -0.59 -14.62
CA PHE A 80 -7.59 0.55 -13.82
C PHE A 80 -6.46 1.30 -14.53
N ASP A 81 -6.68 2.57 -14.83
CA ASP A 81 -5.65 3.47 -15.32
C ASP A 81 -4.82 3.95 -14.14
N ALA A 82 -3.50 3.78 -14.22
CA ALA A 82 -2.56 4.23 -13.21
C ALA A 82 -1.97 5.59 -13.62
N THR A 83 -2.06 6.58 -12.73
CA THR A 83 -1.46 7.90 -12.91
C THR A 83 -0.46 8.14 -11.79
N GLU A 84 0.77 8.50 -12.14
CA GLU A 84 1.80 8.84 -11.16
C GLU A 84 1.39 10.09 -10.37
N LEU A 85 1.52 10.02 -9.05
CA LEU A 85 1.25 11.12 -8.13
C LEU A 85 2.38 12.15 -8.18
N ASP A 86 2.06 13.41 -7.95
CA ASP A 86 3.07 14.41 -7.70
C ASP A 86 3.77 14.21 -6.34
N GLU A 87 4.88 14.92 -6.12
CA GLU A 87 5.69 14.80 -4.91
C GLU A 87 4.94 15.21 -3.64
N PHE A 88 4.02 16.15 -3.73
CA PHE A 88 3.20 16.58 -2.61
C PHE A 88 2.18 15.50 -2.22
N GLU A 89 1.52 14.91 -3.20
CA GLU A 89 0.56 13.83 -2.98
C GLU A 89 1.25 12.56 -2.43
N LYS A 90 2.42 12.19 -2.97
CA LYS A 90 3.22 11.07 -2.44
C LYS A 90 3.51 11.26 -0.95
N LYS A 91 4.00 12.44 -0.55
CA LYS A 91 4.32 12.76 0.84
C LYS A 91 3.09 12.71 1.77
N ASN A 92 1.92 13.11 1.26
CA ASN A 92 0.67 13.08 2.03
C ASN A 92 0.10 11.67 2.23
N ARG A 93 0.55 10.68 1.45
CA ARG A 93 0.13 9.28 1.57
C ARG A 93 0.93 8.47 2.57
N VAL A 94 2.00 9.01 3.12
CA VAL A 94 2.83 8.30 4.13
C VAL A 94 1.99 7.89 5.32
N ASN A 95 2.06 6.62 5.68
CA ASN A 95 1.39 6.08 6.85
C ASN A 95 2.35 6.04 8.05
N TYR A 96 2.45 7.16 8.76
CA TYR A 96 3.35 7.29 9.93
C TYR A 96 3.02 6.34 11.08
N GLN A 97 1.72 5.97 11.24
CA GLN A 97 1.34 4.99 12.26
C GLN A 97 1.90 3.61 11.91
N LYS A 98 1.66 3.15 10.67
CA LYS A 98 2.19 1.86 10.18
C LYS A 98 3.72 1.86 10.26
N PHE A 99 4.36 2.91 9.77
CA PHE A 99 5.81 3.07 9.86
C PHE A 99 6.34 2.83 11.27
N TRP A 100 5.75 3.51 12.26
CA TRP A 100 6.18 3.38 13.64
C TRP A 100 5.94 1.99 14.22
N ASP A 101 4.75 1.43 14.00
CA ASP A 101 4.36 0.14 14.55
C ASP A 101 5.24 -1.00 14.01
N GLU A 102 5.70 -0.90 12.77
CA GLU A 102 6.62 -1.85 12.15
C GLU A 102 8.07 -1.61 12.57
N LEU A 103 8.53 -0.36 12.54
CA LEU A 103 9.90 -0.01 12.92
C LEU A 103 10.27 -0.51 14.31
N ILE A 104 9.40 -0.33 15.30
CA ILE A 104 9.69 -0.74 16.68
C ILE A 104 9.81 -2.26 16.88
N GLN A 105 9.41 -3.06 15.88
CA GLN A 105 9.55 -4.52 15.88
C GLN A 105 10.87 -4.99 15.26
N THR A 106 11.64 -4.09 14.60
CA THR A 106 12.88 -4.45 13.92
C THR A 106 14.07 -4.58 14.85
N THR A 107 15.09 -5.32 14.41
CA THR A 107 16.40 -5.34 15.06
C THR A 107 17.10 -3.99 14.91
N ALA A 108 16.91 -3.31 13.78
CA ALA A 108 17.41 -1.96 13.52
C ALA A 108 16.96 -0.96 14.61
N TYR A 109 15.71 -1.00 15.06
CA TYR A 109 15.25 -0.15 16.16
C TYR A 109 15.94 -0.48 17.48
N SER A 110 16.26 -1.74 17.72
CA SER A 110 17.05 -2.16 18.89
C SER A 110 18.47 -1.59 18.86
N THR A 111 19.10 -1.54 17.68
CA THR A 111 20.39 -0.91 17.44
C THR A 111 20.34 0.60 17.66
N ILE A 112 19.27 1.29 17.21
CA ILE A 112 19.05 2.71 17.52
C ILE A 112 19.03 2.95 19.03
N LYS A 113 18.26 2.17 19.77
CA LYS A 113 18.18 2.28 21.24
C LYS A 113 19.51 2.00 21.93
N ALA A 114 20.23 0.98 21.49
CA ALA A 114 21.54 0.65 22.04
C ALA A 114 22.55 1.79 21.81
N SER A 115 22.59 2.33 20.59
CA SER A 115 23.45 3.47 20.23
C SER A 115 23.09 4.74 21.01
N ALA A 116 21.80 5.03 21.17
CA ALA A 116 21.30 6.14 21.97
C ALA A 116 21.73 6.03 23.46
N SER A 117 21.81 4.81 24.00
CA SER A 117 22.27 4.62 25.38
C SER A 117 23.75 4.88 25.57
N GLN A 118 24.55 4.88 24.50
CA GLN A 118 26.03 5.06 24.55
C GLN A 118 26.48 6.45 24.09
N SER A 119 25.63 7.19 23.37
CA SER A 119 25.97 8.48 22.80
C SER A 119 24.88 9.51 23.07
N LEU A 120 25.23 10.60 23.74
CA LEU A 120 24.31 11.71 23.99
C LEU A 120 23.81 12.33 22.67
N ALA A 121 24.65 12.42 21.65
CA ALA A 121 24.30 12.95 20.35
C ALA A 121 23.21 12.07 19.68
N VAL A 122 23.45 10.76 19.64
CA VAL A 122 22.48 9.79 19.08
C VAL A 122 21.18 9.78 19.89
N ASN A 123 21.26 9.87 21.22
CA ASN A 123 20.07 9.96 22.08
C ASN A 123 19.21 11.19 21.76
N THR A 124 19.84 12.34 21.54
CA THR A 124 19.13 13.58 21.19
C THR A 124 18.38 13.41 19.86
N VAL A 125 19.06 12.93 18.82
CA VAL A 125 18.49 12.70 17.49
C VAL A 125 17.36 11.66 17.54
N ALA A 126 17.57 10.54 18.25
CA ALA A 126 16.55 9.49 18.40
C ALA A 126 15.30 10.00 19.14
N THR A 127 15.49 10.84 20.17
CA THR A 127 14.36 11.43 20.91
C THR A 127 13.58 12.41 20.03
N GLU A 128 14.28 13.24 19.26
CA GLU A 128 13.68 14.17 18.31
C GLU A 128 12.87 13.42 17.23
N PHE A 129 13.44 12.34 16.70
CA PHE A 129 12.78 11.48 15.73
C PHE A 129 11.46 10.90 16.27
N ILE A 130 11.48 10.35 17.48
CA ILE A 130 10.27 9.81 18.13
C ILE A 130 9.20 10.88 18.28
N ALA A 131 9.59 12.10 18.69
CA ALA A 131 8.66 13.21 18.82
C ALA A 131 8.03 13.60 17.48
N LEU A 132 8.84 13.74 16.42
CA LEU A 132 8.37 14.08 15.08
C LEU A 132 7.42 13.03 14.49
N ILE A 133 7.72 11.75 14.66
CA ILE A 133 6.83 10.68 14.20
C ILE A 133 5.53 10.67 15.03
N SER A 134 5.59 10.94 16.33
CA SER A 134 4.39 11.08 17.16
C SER A 134 3.49 12.23 16.70
N ASP A 135 4.07 13.37 16.36
CA ASP A 135 3.34 14.53 15.83
C ASP A 135 2.75 14.21 14.44
N ALA A 136 3.52 13.56 13.58
CA ALA A 136 3.07 13.15 12.25
C ALA A 136 1.88 12.19 12.29
N LYS A 137 1.86 11.24 13.23
CA LYS A 137 0.69 10.35 13.46
C LYS A 137 -0.59 11.12 13.83
N ASN A 138 -0.45 12.31 14.40
CA ASN A 138 -1.55 13.21 14.75
C ASN A 138 -1.83 14.26 13.67
N SER A 139 -1.40 14.02 12.44
CA SER A 139 -1.60 14.91 11.28
C SER A 139 -0.82 16.24 11.33
N HIS A 140 0.30 16.29 12.04
CA HIS A 140 1.18 17.45 12.14
C HIS A 140 2.59 17.12 11.62
N ALA A 141 2.68 16.47 10.46
CA ALA A 141 3.97 16.06 9.90
C ALA A 141 4.80 17.25 9.44
N ASN A 142 5.98 17.41 10.02
CA ASN A 142 7.03 18.25 9.49
C ASN A 142 7.99 17.38 8.67
N VAL A 143 7.66 17.21 7.37
CA VAL A 143 8.36 16.29 6.46
C VAL A 143 9.84 16.62 6.34
N GLU A 144 10.19 17.92 6.19
CA GLU A 144 11.58 18.35 6.03
C GLU A 144 12.41 18.01 7.27
N LYS A 145 11.84 18.23 8.44
CA LYS A 145 12.52 17.90 9.69
C LYS A 145 12.65 16.40 9.92
N ILE A 146 11.66 15.61 9.51
CA ILE A 146 11.74 14.14 9.55
C ILE A 146 12.88 13.66 8.64
N GLN A 147 13.01 14.23 7.43
CA GLN A 147 14.12 13.91 6.51
C GLN A 147 15.49 14.21 7.12
N GLU A 148 15.65 15.40 7.70
CA GLU A 148 16.88 15.82 8.35
C GLU A 148 17.30 14.85 9.47
N VAL A 149 16.36 14.53 10.36
CA VAL A 149 16.61 13.64 11.49
C VAL A 149 16.87 12.20 11.07
N LEU A 150 16.22 11.72 10.02
CA LEU A 150 16.53 10.41 9.43
C LEU A 150 17.96 10.36 8.88
N LEU A 151 18.40 11.41 8.16
CA LEU A 151 19.78 11.53 7.70
C LEU A 151 20.77 11.49 8.87
N ASP A 152 20.47 12.17 9.94
CA ASP A 152 21.33 12.19 11.14
C ASP A 152 21.40 10.80 11.79
N ILE A 153 20.29 10.07 11.91
CA ILE A 153 20.26 8.69 12.41
C ILE A 153 21.14 7.79 11.53
N MET A 154 20.89 7.81 10.22
CA MET A 154 21.61 6.95 9.27
C MET A 154 23.10 7.26 9.19
N SER A 155 23.50 8.52 9.46
CA SER A 155 24.91 8.94 9.46
C SER A 155 25.66 8.64 10.76
N ASN A 156 24.96 8.54 11.88
CA ASN A 156 25.56 8.39 13.20
C ASN A 156 25.47 6.95 13.76
N ILE A 157 24.73 6.08 13.12
CA ILE A 157 24.55 4.68 13.52
C ILE A 157 25.02 3.77 12.40
N SER A 158 25.87 2.80 12.73
CA SER A 158 26.26 1.75 11.80
C SER A 158 25.25 0.60 11.88
N PHE A 159 24.49 0.41 10.82
CA PHE A 159 23.59 -0.71 10.67
C PHE A 159 24.25 -1.86 9.90
N THR A 160 23.84 -3.09 10.16
CA THR A 160 24.19 -4.25 9.31
C THR A 160 23.35 -4.24 8.03
N ASP A 161 23.75 -5.05 7.04
CA ASP A 161 22.99 -5.16 5.79
C ASP A 161 21.56 -5.67 6.06
N GLU A 162 21.38 -6.60 6.99
CA GLU A 162 20.08 -7.14 7.39
C GLU A 162 19.20 -6.07 8.06
N GLU A 163 19.80 -5.22 8.91
CA GLU A 163 19.07 -4.10 9.54
C GLU A 163 18.66 -3.03 8.52
N LEU A 164 19.48 -2.78 7.51
CA LEU A 164 19.14 -1.86 6.41
C LEU A 164 17.99 -2.43 5.56
N GLU A 165 17.98 -3.74 5.28
CA GLU A 165 16.89 -4.42 4.57
C GLU A 165 15.56 -4.34 5.37
N GLU A 166 15.61 -4.50 6.70
CA GLU A 166 14.45 -4.30 7.57
C GLU A 166 13.89 -2.86 7.46
N ILE A 167 14.79 -1.85 7.54
CA ILE A 167 14.42 -0.43 7.42
C ILE A 167 13.81 -0.16 6.04
N GLU A 168 14.42 -0.66 4.97
CA GLU A 168 13.91 -0.49 3.59
C GLU A 168 12.51 -1.10 3.44
N THR A 169 12.29 -2.29 3.99
CA THR A 169 10.98 -2.94 3.98
C THR A 169 9.92 -2.07 4.67
N VAL A 170 10.22 -1.56 5.86
CA VAL A 170 9.31 -0.68 6.61
C VAL A 170 9.04 0.62 5.84
N PHE A 171 10.05 1.18 5.15
CA PHE A 171 9.89 2.37 4.32
C PHE A 171 8.96 2.13 3.12
N VAL A 172 9.14 1.02 2.43
CA VAL A 172 8.29 0.63 1.30
C VAL A 172 6.85 0.43 1.75
N GLU A 173 6.64 -0.33 2.80
CA GLU A 173 5.30 -0.69 3.28
C GLU A 173 4.52 0.46 3.90
N SER A 174 5.21 1.47 4.42
CA SER A 174 4.60 2.67 5.01
C SER A 174 4.56 3.88 4.07
N GLY A 175 5.27 3.83 2.93
CA GLY A 175 5.43 4.95 2.01
C GLY A 175 6.51 5.95 2.42
N MET A 176 7.30 5.66 3.46
CA MET A 176 8.38 6.55 3.93
C MET A 176 9.46 6.80 2.87
N PHE A 177 9.60 5.91 1.88
CA PHE A 177 10.50 6.14 0.74
C PHE A 177 10.16 7.42 -0.06
N ALA A 178 8.91 7.93 0.01
CA ALA A 178 8.54 9.22 -0.59
C ALA A 178 9.19 10.42 0.14
N ILE A 179 9.66 10.21 1.37
CA ILE A 179 10.35 11.21 2.18
C ILE A 179 11.86 10.96 2.17
N TYR A 180 12.29 9.70 2.29
CA TYR A 180 13.69 9.33 2.41
C TYR A 180 13.98 8.05 1.62
N THR A 181 15.04 8.10 0.80
CA THR A 181 15.54 6.92 0.07
C THR A 181 16.90 6.54 0.67
N LEU A 182 17.03 5.26 1.03
CA LEU A 182 18.33 4.70 1.41
C LEU A 182 19.24 4.69 0.17
N SER A 183 20.36 5.37 0.22
CA SER A 183 21.35 5.49 -0.87
C SER A 183 22.57 4.62 -0.62
#